data_1d0f229620c53db8274cc290f1383b40
#
_entry.id   1d0f229620c53db8274cc290f1383b40
#
_cell.length_a   1.000
_cell.length_b   1.000
_cell.length_c   1.000
_cell.angle_alpha   90.00
_cell.angle_beta   90.00
_cell.angle_gamma   90.00
#
_symmetry.space_group_name_H-M   'P 1'
#
loop_
_entity.id
_entity.type
_entity.pdbx_description
1 polymer ?
#
loop_
_entity_poly.entity_id
_entity_poly.type
_entity_poly.pdbx_seq_one_letter_code
_entity_poly.pdbx_strand_id
1 'polypeptide(L)'
;QTLTAPLDIENNLYFLTEGVVRLYFSAENKDITLNIGFPSSFISVYTSFLTRENSDFTLESLTAFSCYYFTHSDLDYIYEHTTCGQELGRILTERIFLYLSQRENSFLLKSPTERYLDLFQEQPWLIQEIPQKYLASYIGVTPQALSRIRARLSESN
;
A
#
# COMPACT_ATOMS: atom_id res chain seq x y z
N GLN A 1 2.44 12.76 8.00
CA GLN A 1 3.49 12.33 8.96
C GLN A 1 4.26 11.17 8.37
N THR A 2 5.60 11.23 8.39
CA THR A 2 6.46 10.08 8.01
C THR A 2 6.50 9.09 9.17
N LEU A 3 6.27 7.82 8.87
CA LEU A 3 6.34 6.69 9.80
C LEU A 3 7.70 5.98 9.67
N THR A 4 8.16 5.80 8.42
CA THR A 4 9.46 5.21 8.10
C THR A 4 10.06 6.00 6.95
N ALA A 5 11.31 6.42 7.07
CA ALA A 5 12.06 7.12 6.03
C ALA A 5 13.07 6.18 5.35
N PRO A 6 13.63 6.55 4.18
CA PRO A 6 14.76 5.84 3.60
C PRO A 6 15.93 5.74 4.58
N LEU A 7 16.58 4.60 4.59
CA LEU A 7 17.68 4.21 5.51
C LEU A 7 17.24 3.89 6.95
N ASP A 8 15.98 4.09 7.31
CA ASP A 8 15.45 3.55 8.56
C ASP A 8 15.21 2.05 8.46
N ILE A 9 15.25 1.35 9.59
CA ILE A 9 14.74 -0.02 9.70
C ILE A 9 13.27 0.08 10.13
N GLU A 10 12.38 -0.52 9.34
CA GLU A 10 10.97 -0.62 9.73
C GLU A 10 10.81 -1.50 10.97
N ASN A 11 10.22 -0.96 12.00
CA ASN A 11 10.04 -1.66 13.27
C ASN A 11 8.64 -2.20 13.50
N ASN A 12 7.66 -1.76 12.71
CA ASN A 12 6.26 -2.02 12.98
C ASN A 12 5.52 -2.59 11.76
N LEU A 13 4.62 -3.50 12.02
CA LEU A 13 3.54 -3.89 11.11
C LEU A 13 2.26 -3.22 11.59
N TYR A 14 1.71 -2.31 10.82
CA TYR A 14 0.54 -1.50 11.18
C TYR A 14 -0.74 -2.14 10.66
N PHE A 15 -1.77 -2.24 11.51
CA PHE A 15 -3.15 -2.53 11.12
C PHE A 15 -3.96 -1.24 11.27
N LEU A 16 -4.38 -0.66 10.15
CA LEU A 16 -5.09 0.61 10.13
C LEU A 16 -6.55 0.41 10.54
N THR A 17 -7.02 1.25 11.45
CA THR A 17 -8.43 1.35 11.85
C THR A 17 -9.10 2.58 11.24
N GLU A 18 -8.33 3.65 11.01
CA GLU A 18 -8.77 4.88 10.38
C GLU A 18 -7.66 5.50 9.54
N GLY A 19 -8.04 6.31 8.56
CA GLY A 19 -7.12 7.11 7.76
C GLY A 19 -6.46 6.34 6.61
N VAL A 20 -5.53 7.02 5.94
CA VAL A 20 -4.83 6.53 4.75
C VAL A 20 -3.33 6.71 4.91
N VAL A 21 -2.59 5.66 4.61
CA VAL A 21 -1.13 5.60 4.66
C VAL A 21 -0.60 5.17 3.30
N ARG A 22 0.47 5.79 2.84
CA ARG A 22 1.10 5.56 1.53
C ARG A 22 2.48 4.98 1.71
N LEU A 23 2.80 3.93 0.97
CA LEU A 23 4.14 3.40 0.78
C LEU A 23 4.64 3.79 -0.60
N TYR A 24 5.81 4.42 -0.68
CA TYR A 24 6.38 4.87 -1.94
C TYR A 24 7.91 4.84 -1.96
N PHE A 25 8.45 4.83 -3.16
CA PHE A 25 9.85 5.02 -3.47
C PHE A 25 10.05 6.41 -4.07
N SER A 26 11.02 7.18 -3.57
CA SER A 26 11.41 8.47 -4.16
C SER A 26 12.50 8.26 -5.20
N ALA A 27 12.16 8.42 -6.47
CA ALA A 27 13.13 8.54 -7.56
C ALA A 27 13.51 10.02 -7.76
N GLU A 28 14.62 10.28 -8.47
CA GLU A 28 15.21 11.63 -8.64
C GLU A 28 14.19 12.74 -8.99
N ASN A 29 13.14 12.43 -9.77
CA ASN A 29 12.17 13.43 -10.22
C ASN A 29 10.71 13.09 -9.92
N LYS A 30 10.43 11.96 -9.26
CA LYS A 30 9.05 11.54 -8.96
C LYS A 30 9.00 10.50 -7.86
N ASP A 31 7.91 10.50 -7.13
CA ASP A 31 7.55 9.42 -6.22
C ASP A 31 6.79 8.33 -6.96
N ILE A 32 7.14 7.09 -6.69
CA ILE A 32 6.45 5.90 -7.20
C ILE A 32 5.68 5.27 -6.05
N THR A 33 4.35 5.38 -6.07
CA THR A 33 3.49 4.77 -5.05
C THR A 33 3.41 3.27 -5.28
N LEU A 34 3.85 2.51 -4.28
CA LEU A 34 3.84 1.05 -4.29
C LEU A 34 2.57 0.49 -3.68
N ASN A 35 2.14 1.06 -2.56
CA ASN A 35 0.97 0.61 -1.84
C ASN A 35 0.26 1.77 -1.14
N ILE A 36 -1.03 1.56 -0.87
CA ILE A 36 -1.86 2.47 -0.09
C ILE A 36 -2.62 1.61 0.92
N GLY A 37 -2.37 1.87 2.20
CA GLY A 37 -3.06 1.28 3.32
C GLY A 37 -4.30 2.11 3.68
N PHE A 38 -5.35 1.43 4.09
CA PHE A 38 -6.66 1.98 4.42
C PHE A 38 -7.31 1.21 5.58
N PRO A 39 -8.42 1.66 6.15
CA PRO A 39 -9.05 0.97 7.28
C PRO A 39 -9.28 -0.52 7.02
N SER A 40 -8.99 -1.34 8.00
CA SER A 40 -9.02 -2.81 7.96
C SER A 40 -7.94 -3.46 7.08
N SER A 41 -6.85 -2.75 6.77
CA SER A 41 -5.70 -3.29 6.05
C SER A 41 -4.41 -3.26 6.89
N PHE A 42 -3.49 -4.17 6.55
CA PHE A 42 -2.12 -4.13 7.05
C PHE A 42 -1.23 -3.33 6.10
N ILE A 43 -0.30 -2.54 6.65
CA ILE A 43 0.73 -1.85 5.89
C ILE A 43 2.03 -1.78 6.68
N SER A 44 3.15 -1.88 5.98
CA SER A 44 4.50 -1.75 6.50
C SER A 44 5.48 -1.67 5.33
N VAL A 45 6.72 -1.28 5.55
CA VAL A 45 7.82 -1.65 4.67
C VAL A 45 8.22 -3.09 4.98
N TYR A 46 7.39 -4.03 4.54
CA TYR A 46 7.38 -5.40 5.04
C TYR A 46 8.70 -6.15 4.82
N THR A 47 9.42 -5.86 3.74
CA THR A 47 10.77 -6.41 3.50
C THR A 47 11.75 -5.97 4.58
N SER A 48 11.84 -4.65 4.86
CA SER A 48 12.70 -4.11 5.92
C SER A 48 12.28 -4.64 7.31
N PHE A 49 10.97 -4.73 7.56
CA PHE A 49 10.43 -5.28 8.80
C PHE A 49 10.89 -6.73 9.04
N LEU A 50 10.89 -7.58 8.01
CA LEU A 50 11.29 -8.98 8.11
C LEU A 50 12.81 -9.18 8.12
N THR A 51 13.55 -8.50 7.23
CA THR A 51 14.99 -8.69 7.07
C THR A 51 15.82 -7.93 8.10
N ARG A 52 15.21 -6.94 8.76
CA ARG A 52 15.88 -6.00 9.67
C ARG A 52 16.97 -5.15 8.96
N GLU A 53 16.86 -5.01 7.65
CA GLU A 53 17.70 -4.19 6.82
C GLU A 53 17.08 -2.81 6.58
N ASN A 54 17.91 -1.85 6.21
CA ASN A 54 17.46 -0.49 5.90
C ASN A 54 16.43 -0.48 4.76
N SER A 55 15.44 0.38 4.87
CA SER A 55 14.43 0.60 3.85
C SER A 55 14.91 1.55 2.77
N ASP A 56 14.57 1.27 1.51
CA ASP A 56 14.65 2.23 0.40
C ASP A 56 13.34 3.03 0.23
N PHE A 57 12.32 2.68 1.01
CA PHE A 57 10.96 3.19 0.84
C PHE A 57 10.58 4.13 1.98
N THR A 58 9.64 5.02 1.69
CA THR A 58 9.00 5.88 2.68
C THR A 58 7.58 5.38 2.96
N LEU A 59 7.24 5.28 4.24
CA LEU A 59 5.88 5.07 4.72
C LEU A 59 5.39 6.39 5.33
N GLU A 60 4.32 6.97 4.79
CA GLU A 60 3.76 8.24 5.27
C GLU A 60 2.24 8.20 5.40
N SER A 61 1.69 8.89 6.40
CA SER A 61 0.25 9.12 6.48
C SER A 61 -0.17 10.27 5.56
N LEU A 62 -1.20 10.06 4.76
CA LEU A 62 -1.83 11.08 3.91
C LEU A 62 -2.92 11.86 4.64
N THR A 63 -3.55 11.24 5.64
CA THR A 63 -4.58 11.82 6.51
C THR A 63 -4.21 11.62 7.97
N ALA A 64 -5.00 12.17 8.90
CA ALA A 64 -4.99 11.68 10.28
C ALA A 64 -5.36 10.20 10.26
N PHE A 65 -4.72 9.38 11.08
CA PHE A 65 -4.93 7.93 11.10
C PHE A 65 -4.88 7.37 12.51
N SER A 66 -5.54 6.23 12.69
CA SER A 66 -5.47 5.39 13.88
C SER A 66 -5.07 3.97 13.49
N CYS A 67 -4.25 3.33 14.30
CA CYS A 67 -3.79 1.97 14.01
C CYS A 67 -3.48 1.19 15.29
N TYR A 68 -3.54 -0.13 15.16
CA TYR A 68 -2.76 -1.03 16.02
C TYR A 68 -1.44 -1.32 15.31
N TYR A 69 -0.40 -1.64 16.05
CA TYR A 69 0.86 -2.08 15.48
C TYR A 69 1.45 -3.24 16.26
N PHE A 70 2.25 -4.03 15.57
CA PHE A 70 3.03 -5.14 16.13
C PHE A 70 4.49 -4.87 15.80
N THR A 71 5.34 -4.97 16.81
CA THR A 71 6.79 -4.99 16.60
C THR A 71 7.23 -6.37 16.12
N HIS A 72 8.46 -6.48 15.64
CA HIS A 72 9.04 -7.77 15.26
C HIS A 72 9.00 -8.76 16.44
N SER A 73 9.38 -8.31 17.65
CA SER A 73 9.36 -9.14 18.86
C SER A 73 7.95 -9.54 19.29
N ASP A 74 6.93 -8.72 19.03
CA ASP A 74 5.54 -9.10 19.31
C ASP A 74 5.09 -10.24 18.39
N LEU A 75 5.47 -10.21 17.11
CA LEU A 75 5.17 -11.30 16.18
C LEU A 75 5.91 -12.59 16.56
N ASP A 76 7.18 -12.51 16.91
CA ASP A 76 7.95 -13.67 17.39
C ASP A 76 7.27 -14.28 18.62
N TYR A 77 6.89 -13.43 19.59
CA TYR A 77 6.17 -13.88 20.76
C TYR A 77 4.84 -14.58 20.41
N ILE A 78 4.04 -13.99 19.49
CA ILE A 78 2.78 -14.58 19.03
C ILE A 78 3.03 -15.93 18.37
N TYR A 79 4.07 -16.07 17.54
CA TYR A 79 4.41 -17.31 16.86
C TYR A 79 4.82 -18.43 17.81
N GLU A 80 5.55 -18.09 18.87
CA GLU A 80 6.10 -19.06 19.81
C GLU A 80 5.14 -19.44 20.93
N HIS A 81 4.30 -18.48 21.38
CA HIS A 81 3.55 -18.63 22.63
C HIS A 81 2.03 -18.74 22.44
N THR A 82 1.53 -18.69 21.20
CA THR A 82 0.09 -18.85 20.96
C THR A 82 -0.20 -20.03 20.04
N THR A 83 -1.34 -20.66 20.23
CA THR A 83 -1.75 -21.82 19.42
C THR A 83 -2.14 -21.44 17.98
N CYS A 84 -2.48 -20.19 17.73
CA CYS A 84 -2.89 -19.67 16.41
C CYS A 84 -1.80 -18.84 15.72
N GLY A 85 -0.66 -18.56 16.38
CA GLY A 85 0.35 -17.63 15.86
C GLY A 85 0.92 -18.05 14.50
N GLN A 86 1.29 -19.32 14.36
CA GLN A 86 1.82 -19.85 13.09
C GLN A 86 0.78 -19.79 11.97
N GLU A 87 -0.47 -20.09 12.26
CA GLU A 87 -1.56 -19.99 11.30
C GLU A 87 -1.83 -18.55 10.89
N LEU A 88 -1.82 -17.62 11.85
CA LEU A 88 -1.95 -16.18 11.58
C LEU A 88 -0.84 -15.69 10.66
N GLY A 89 0.42 -16.04 10.95
CA GLY A 89 1.57 -15.67 10.13
C GLY A 89 1.47 -16.20 8.71
N ARG A 90 1.07 -17.47 8.55
CA ARG A 90 0.84 -18.08 7.25
C ARG A 90 -0.23 -17.35 6.45
N ILE A 91 -1.41 -17.12 7.04
CA ILE A 91 -2.53 -16.43 6.38
C ILE A 91 -2.13 -15.00 5.98
N LEU A 92 -1.44 -14.27 6.86
CA LEU A 92 -0.99 -12.90 6.57
C LEU A 92 -0.02 -12.88 5.39
N THR A 93 0.97 -13.77 5.39
CA THR A 93 1.97 -13.86 4.32
C THR A 93 1.34 -14.27 2.99
N GLU A 94 0.44 -15.25 2.98
CA GLU A 94 -0.31 -15.65 1.80
C GLU A 94 -1.13 -14.50 1.21
N ARG A 95 -1.81 -13.72 2.05
CA ARG A 95 -2.58 -12.53 1.60
C ARG A 95 -1.68 -11.46 1.00
N ILE A 96 -0.54 -11.18 1.64
CA ILE A 96 0.45 -10.21 1.10
C ILE A 96 0.97 -10.70 -0.24
N PHE A 97 1.33 -11.98 -0.36
CA PHE A 97 1.82 -12.57 -1.62
C PHE A 97 0.77 -12.46 -2.74
N LEU A 98 -0.48 -12.84 -2.45
CA LEU A 98 -1.57 -12.75 -3.44
C LEU A 98 -1.83 -11.31 -3.88
N TYR A 99 -1.81 -10.36 -2.94
CA TYR A 99 -1.95 -8.94 -3.26
C TYR A 99 -0.82 -8.45 -4.18
N LEU A 100 0.43 -8.76 -3.86
CA LEU A 100 1.58 -8.38 -4.69
C LEU A 100 1.54 -9.02 -6.08
N SER A 101 1.19 -10.31 -6.17
CA SER A 101 1.03 -11.01 -7.45
C SER A 101 -0.09 -10.42 -8.31
N GLN A 102 -1.25 -10.10 -7.72
CA GLN A 102 -2.35 -9.43 -8.43
C GLN A 102 -1.94 -8.06 -8.94
N ARG A 103 -1.20 -7.30 -8.12
CA ARG A 103 -0.70 -5.99 -8.52
C ARG A 103 0.29 -6.09 -9.67
N GLU A 104 1.26 -7.00 -9.59
CA GLU A 104 2.21 -7.26 -10.68
C GLU A 104 1.48 -7.64 -11.97
N ASN A 105 0.56 -8.61 -11.92
CA ASN A 105 -0.26 -9.01 -13.06
C ASN A 105 -1.07 -7.85 -13.63
N SER A 106 -1.61 -6.99 -12.80
CA SER A 106 -2.34 -5.79 -13.24
C SER A 106 -1.44 -4.85 -14.05
N PHE A 107 -0.18 -4.66 -13.64
CA PHE A 107 0.77 -3.84 -14.40
C PHE A 107 1.22 -4.49 -15.71
N LEU A 108 1.36 -5.80 -15.75
CA LEU A 108 1.81 -6.54 -16.93
C LEU A 108 0.70 -6.72 -17.97
N LEU A 109 -0.55 -6.96 -17.53
CA LEU A 109 -1.63 -7.44 -18.39
C LEU A 109 -2.70 -6.40 -18.67
N LYS A 110 -2.84 -5.36 -17.85
CA LYS A 110 -3.92 -4.36 -17.96
C LYS A 110 -3.41 -3.01 -18.44
N SER A 111 -4.20 -2.35 -19.29
CA SER A 111 -3.97 -0.95 -19.63
C SER A 111 -4.20 -0.03 -18.41
N PRO A 112 -3.66 1.20 -18.44
CA PRO A 112 -3.93 2.17 -17.38
C PRO A 112 -5.42 2.48 -17.15
N THR A 113 -6.22 2.44 -18.19
CA THR A 113 -7.68 2.65 -18.10
C THR A 113 -8.35 1.49 -17.36
N GLU A 114 -7.97 0.25 -17.67
CA GLU A 114 -8.49 -0.93 -16.96
C GLU A 114 -8.08 -0.93 -15.49
N ARG A 115 -6.81 -0.57 -15.17
CA ARG A 115 -6.37 -0.43 -13.78
C ARG A 115 -7.16 0.63 -13.00
N TYR A 116 -7.50 1.74 -13.67
CA TYR A 116 -8.35 2.77 -13.07
C TYR A 116 -9.77 2.27 -12.83
N LEU A 117 -10.36 1.54 -13.79
CA LEU A 117 -11.71 0.98 -13.68
C LEU A 117 -11.80 -0.08 -12.57
N ASP A 118 -10.81 -0.96 -12.46
CA ASP A 118 -10.72 -1.92 -11.35
C ASP A 118 -10.74 -1.20 -9.99
N LEU A 119 -9.90 -0.18 -9.86
CA LEU A 119 -9.82 0.60 -8.62
C LEU A 119 -11.15 1.33 -8.33
N PHE A 120 -11.82 1.84 -9.37
CA PHE A 120 -13.13 2.48 -9.23
C PHE A 120 -14.21 1.49 -8.75
N GLN A 121 -14.13 0.23 -9.20
CA GLN A 121 -15.08 -0.81 -8.81
C GLN A 121 -14.79 -1.39 -7.42
N GLU A 122 -13.52 -1.66 -7.14
CA GLU A 122 -13.11 -2.33 -5.91
C GLU A 122 -13.00 -1.37 -4.71
N GLN A 123 -12.53 -0.14 -4.96
CA GLN A 123 -12.24 0.85 -3.91
C GLN A 123 -12.64 2.28 -4.33
N PRO A 124 -13.94 2.54 -4.59
CA PRO A 124 -14.38 3.85 -5.11
C PRO A 124 -14.08 5.02 -4.16
N TRP A 125 -14.08 4.79 -2.86
CA TRP A 125 -13.74 5.79 -1.84
C TRP A 125 -12.28 6.25 -1.95
N LEU A 126 -11.35 5.38 -2.36
CA LEU A 126 -9.93 5.71 -2.53
C LEU A 126 -9.74 6.84 -3.56
N ILE A 127 -10.55 6.83 -4.62
CA ILE A 127 -10.53 7.84 -5.68
C ILE A 127 -10.98 9.20 -5.17
N GLN A 128 -11.82 9.25 -4.14
CA GLN A 128 -12.32 10.48 -3.54
C GLN A 128 -11.38 11.02 -2.46
N GLU A 129 -10.77 10.15 -1.66
CA GLU A 129 -9.97 10.49 -0.49
C GLU A 129 -8.51 10.84 -0.85
N ILE A 130 -7.96 10.30 -1.93
CA ILE A 130 -6.53 10.42 -2.22
C ILE A 130 -6.28 11.52 -3.25
N PRO A 131 -5.29 12.41 -3.02
CA PRO A 131 -4.86 13.39 -4.01
C PRO A 131 -4.53 12.74 -5.35
N GLN A 132 -5.01 13.35 -6.44
CA GLN A 132 -4.88 12.82 -7.81
C GLN A 132 -3.44 12.43 -8.19
N LYS A 133 -2.43 13.15 -7.71
CA LYS A 133 -1.02 12.85 -7.97
C LYS A 133 -0.60 11.48 -7.43
N TYR A 134 -1.08 11.10 -6.25
CA TYR A 134 -0.76 9.81 -5.62
C TYR A 134 -1.56 8.68 -6.27
N LEU A 135 -2.81 8.94 -6.61
CA LEU A 135 -3.64 8.01 -7.35
C LEU A 135 -3.05 7.70 -8.73
N ALA A 136 -2.61 8.72 -9.48
CA ALA A 136 -1.94 8.55 -10.77
C ALA A 136 -0.67 7.70 -10.62
N SER A 137 0.17 8.02 -9.64
CA SER A 137 1.37 7.24 -9.32
C SER A 137 1.03 5.79 -8.97
N TYR A 138 -0.03 5.55 -8.18
CA TYR A 138 -0.48 4.22 -7.77
C TYR A 138 -0.92 3.35 -8.95
N ILE A 139 -1.61 3.91 -9.95
CA ILE A 139 -1.99 3.19 -11.18
C ILE A 139 -0.91 3.24 -12.28
N GLY A 140 0.25 3.86 -12.01
CA GLY A 140 1.41 3.88 -12.89
C GLY A 140 1.30 4.83 -14.09
N VAL A 141 0.67 6.00 -13.90
CA VAL A 141 0.54 7.04 -14.94
C VAL A 141 0.90 8.43 -14.40
N THR A 142 0.98 9.42 -15.28
CA THR A 142 1.08 10.83 -14.89
C THR A 142 -0.30 11.39 -14.48
N PRO A 143 -0.37 12.46 -13.65
CA PRO A 143 -1.63 13.12 -13.32
C PRO A 143 -2.41 13.58 -14.56
N GLN A 144 -1.71 14.04 -15.60
CA GLN A 144 -2.32 14.46 -16.88
C GLN A 144 -2.93 13.28 -17.64
N ALA A 145 -2.27 12.11 -17.62
CA ALA A 145 -2.81 10.90 -18.22
C ALA A 145 -4.06 10.41 -17.46
N LEU A 146 -4.04 10.45 -16.13
CA LEU A 146 -5.21 10.14 -15.32
C LEU A 146 -6.38 11.07 -15.59
N SER A 147 -6.15 12.37 -15.70
CA SER A 147 -7.19 13.33 -16.06
C SER A 147 -7.84 13.00 -17.41
N ARG A 148 -7.04 12.62 -18.43
CA ARG A 148 -7.56 12.20 -19.75
C ARG A 148 -8.36 10.90 -19.68
N ILE A 149 -7.94 9.93 -18.87
CA ILE A 149 -8.70 8.68 -18.63
C ILE A 149 -10.07 9.03 -18.07
N ARG A 150 -10.12 9.86 -17.03
CA ARG A 150 -11.38 10.27 -16.37
C ARG A 150 -12.32 11.02 -17.32
N ALA A 151 -11.81 11.95 -18.12
CA ALA A 151 -12.59 12.69 -19.10
C ALA A 151 -13.25 11.74 -20.12
N ARG A 152 -12.49 10.83 -20.72
CA ARG A 152 -13.03 9.85 -21.68
C ARG A 152 -14.11 8.96 -21.08
N LEU A 153 -13.95 8.52 -19.85
CA LEU A 153 -14.95 7.68 -19.20
C LEU A 153 -16.23 8.45 -18.86
N SER A 154 -16.14 9.76 -18.56
CA SER A 154 -17.33 10.59 -18.34
C SER A 154 -18.10 10.93 -19.62
N GLU A 155 -17.44 10.94 -20.80
CA GLU A 155 -18.07 11.16 -22.10
C GLU A 155 -18.76 9.90 -22.65
N SER A 156 -18.40 8.72 -22.10
CA SER A 156 -18.90 7.42 -22.58
C SER A 156 -20.11 6.89 -21.78
N ASN A 157 -20.54 7.61 -20.73
CA ASN A 157 -21.72 7.36 -19.90
C ASN A 157 -22.80 8.42 -20.19
#